data_cc9a389f1b81afa4d43f45c54e101206
#
_entry.id   cc9a389f1b81afa4d43f45c54e101206
#
_cell.length_a   1.000
_cell.length_b   1.000
_cell.length_c   1.000
_cell.angle_alpha   90.00
_cell.angle_beta   90.00
_cell.angle_gamma   90.00
#
_symmetry.space_group_name_H-M   'P 1'
#
loop_
_entity.id
_entity.type
_entity.pdbx_description
1 polymer ?
#
loop_
_entity_poly.entity_id
_entity_poly.type
_entity_poly.pdbx_seq_one_letter_code
_entity_poly.pdbx_strand_id
1 'polypeptide(L)'
;MTSTIPAPALTRLCLCLAGPTASGKTAAALAIAEALKTTWPVEVISVDSALVFRGMDIGTAKPSAAELAQVPHHLIDLIDPTAAYSAAQFVNDATRLIGEIRARGHLPLLVGGTMLYFKALFDGIDAMPASDAATRSALDAEAAERGWPALHAELATVDPVTAARLAPLDAQRIQRALEVYRLSGQPLSSFHTGRADRPAPPPLLSLEPADRAWLHQRIAQRFALMEAAGLKTEVATLRARGDLSLGTTSMRCVGYRQLWEAMDAQDAGRADPAVLAWQERGIAATRQLAKRQITWLRSMPWRQVIACDAPDAQAQTVAAALALLPTLERTP
;
A
#
# COMPACT_ATOMS: atom_id res chain seq x y z
N MET A 1 -10.48 -20.24 -15.38
CA MET A 1 -9.12 -20.15 -15.97
C MET A 1 -8.38 -19.06 -15.22
N THR A 2 -7.40 -19.43 -14.41
CA THR A 2 -6.57 -18.50 -13.63
C THR A 2 -5.55 -17.88 -14.58
N SER A 3 -5.80 -16.64 -15.00
CA SER A 3 -4.86 -15.92 -15.88
C SER A 3 -3.72 -15.37 -15.04
N THR A 4 -2.51 -15.83 -15.32
CA THR A 4 -1.29 -15.18 -14.82
C THR A 4 -1.23 -13.76 -15.40
N ILE A 5 -1.05 -12.75 -14.55
CA ILE A 5 -0.76 -11.38 -14.99
C ILE A 5 0.77 -11.28 -15.13
N PRO A 6 1.31 -11.25 -16.36
CA PRO A 6 2.75 -11.08 -16.54
C PRO A 6 3.19 -9.69 -16.06
N ALA A 7 4.45 -9.59 -15.63
CA ALA A 7 5.03 -8.28 -15.37
C ALA A 7 5.07 -7.48 -16.68
N PRO A 8 4.48 -6.29 -16.72
CA PRO A 8 4.55 -5.46 -17.92
C PRO A 8 5.98 -4.95 -18.15
N ALA A 9 6.37 -4.77 -19.41
CA ALA A 9 7.66 -4.21 -19.77
C ALA A 9 7.65 -2.69 -19.53
N LEU A 10 7.81 -2.27 -18.28
CA LEU A 10 7.68 -0.87 -17.85
C LEU A 10 8.99 -0.08 -17.79
N THR A 11 10.13 -0.74 -18.07
CA THR A 11 11.48 -0.20 -17.82
C THR A 11 11.70 1.22 -18.32
N ARG A 12 11.07 1.58 -19.44
CA ARG A 12 11.23 2.88 -20.09
C ARG A 12 9.94 3.69 -20.18
N LEU A 13 8.86 3.21 -19.58
CA LEU A 13 7.53 3.78 -19.79
C LEU A 13 7.06 4.70 -18.66
N CYS A 14 7.64 4.60 -17.48
CA CYS A 14 7.22 5.35 -16.30
C CYS A 14 8.39 5.58 -15.35
N LEU A 15 8.22 6.56 -14.46
CA LEU A 15 9.11 6.83 -13.31
C LEU A 15 8.40 6.43 -12.03
N CYS A 16 9.12 5.84 -11.09
CA CYS A 16 8.57 5.47 -9.79
C CYS A 16 9.20 6.29 -8.66
N LEU A 17 8.37 6.73 -7.72
CA LEU A 17 8.76 7.43 -6.49
C LEU A 17 8.17 6.70 -5.28
N ALA A 18 9.01 5.98 -4.57
CA ALA A 18 8.62 5.23 -3.38
C ALA A 18 9.22 5.82 -2.10
N GLY A 19 8.72 5.34 -0.96
CA GLY A 19 9.24 5.72 0.35
C GLY A 19 8.26 5.37 1.47
N PRO A 20 8.71 5.36 2.73
CA PRO A 20 7.83 5.12 3.86
C PRO A 20 6.81 6.25 4.00
N THR A 21 5.78 6.00 4.82
CA THR A 21 4.86 7.07 5.21
C THR A 21 5.62 8.20 5.89
N ALA A 22 5.17 9.44 5.71
CA ALA A 22 5.80 10.67 6.20
C ALA A 22 7.18 11.02 5.59
N SER A 23 7.64 10.35 4.53
CA SER A 23 8.92 10.69 3.86
C SER A 23 8.87 11.90 2.92
N GLY A 24 7.68 12.50 2.68
CA GLY A 24 7.55 13.67 1.80
C GLY A 24 7.28 13.37 0.33
N LYS A 25 6.88 12.14 -0.02
CA LYS A 25 6.60 11.73 -1.41
C LYS A 25 5.65 12.65 -2.18
N THR A 26 4.55 13.08 -1.56
CA THR A 26 3.55 13.94 -2.21
C THR A 26 4.18 15.28 -2.62
N ALA A 27 4.89 15.95 -1.72
CA ALA A 27 5.57 17.20 -2.03
C ALA A 27 6.64 17.02 -3.13
N ALA A 28 7.39 15.91 -3.08
CA ALA A 28 8.38 15.61 -4.10
C ALA A 28 7.74 15.31 -5.48
N ALA A 29 6.61 14.60 -5.51
CA ALA A 29 5.87 14.33 -6.75
C ALA A 29 5.35 15.63 -7.39
N LEU A 30 4.78 16.54 -6.59
CA LEU A 30 4.34 17.86 -7.05
C LEU A 30 5.50 18.70 -7.57
N ALA A 31 6.65 18.67 -6.89
CA ALA A 31 7.85 19.39 -7.35
C ALA A 31 8.41 18.84 -8.68
N ILE A 32 8.40 17.51 -8.85
CA ILE A 32 8.77 16.88 -10.15
C ILE A 32 7.78 17.34 -11.23
N ALA A 33 6.49 17.31 -10.94
CA ALA A 33 5.46 17.69 -11.90
C ALA A 33 5.57 19.18 -12.31
N GLU A 34 5.83 20.08 -11.36
CA GLU A 34 6.03 21.50 -11.67
C GLU A 34 7.29 21.72 -12.50
N ALA A 35 8.40 21.03 -12.19
CA ALA A 35 9.64 21.12 -12.96
C ALA A 35 9.49 20.63 -14.41
N LEU A 36 8.55 19.71 -14.66
CA LEU A 36 8.29 19.11 -15.98
C LEU A 36 7.08 19.70 -16.72
N LYS A 37 6.36 20.61 -16.11
CA LYS A 37 5.06 21.11 -16.59
C LYS A 37 5.03 21.52 -18.05
N THR A 38 6.10 22.16 -18.54
CA THR A 38 6.19 22.65 -19.92
C THR A 38 6.95 21.71 -20.86
N THR A 39 7.72 20.76 -20.34
CA THR A 39 8.60 19.92 -21.14
C THR A 39 8.09 18.48 -21.30
N TRP A 40 7.47 17.94 -20.26
CA TRP A 40 6.86 16.62 -20.24
C TRP A 40 5.83 16.54 -19.10
N PRO A 41 4.58 16.97 -19.33
CA PRO A 41 3.57 17.00 -18.27
C PRO A 41 3.43 15.66 -17.57
N VAL A 42 3.26 15.71 -16.24
CA VAL A 42 3.21 14.51 -15.37
C VAL A 42 1.78 14.20 -14.98
N GLU A 43 1.43 12.94 -14.94
CA GLU A 43 0.24 12.45 -14.25
C GLU A 43 0.64 11.41 -13.18
N VAL A 44 0.11 11.56 -11.98
CA VAL A 44 0.45 10.70 -10.84
C VAL A 44 -0.47 9.47 -10.82
N ILE A 45 0.12 8.29 -10.68
CA ILE A 45 -0.60 7.05 -10.36
C ILE A 45 -0.29 6.70 -8.91
N SER A 46 -1.32 6.72 -8.05
CA SER A 46 -1.16 6.41 -6.62
C SER A 46 -0.88 4.92 -6.40
N VAL A 47 0.24 4.62 -5.74
CA VAL A 47 0.63 3.26 -5.33
C VAL A 47 0.37 3.11 -3.83
N ASP A 48 -0.89 3.30 -3.45
CA ASP A 48 -1.33 3.28 -2.06
C ASP A 48 -2.65 2.51 -1.89
N SER A 49 -2.67 1.56 -0.96
CA SER A 49 -3.83 0.69 -0.71
C SER A 49 -4.90 1.33 0.18
N ALA A 50 -4.68 2.54 0.69
CA ALA A 50 -5.62 3.25 1.54
C ALA A 50 -6.29 4.42 0.80
N LEU A 51 -5.58 5.09 -0.11
CA LEU A 51 -6.10 6.23 -0.87
C LEU A 51 -7.22 5.85 -1.85
N VAL A 52 -7.40 4.57 -2.14
CA VAL A 52 -8.45 4.05 -3.02
C VAL A 52 -9.86 4.17 -2.43
N PHE A 53 -9.98 4.33 -1.10
CA PHE A 53 -11.27 4.35 -0.42
C PHE A 53 -11.89 5.75 -0.40
N ARG A 54 -13.13 5.88 -0.87
CA ARG A 54 -13.90 7.12 -0.77
C ARG A 54 -14.24 7.45 0.69
N GLY A 55 -14.12 8.74 1.05
CA GLY A 55 -14.43 9.23 2.39
C GLY A 55 -13.46 8.84 3.49
N MET A 56 -12.29 8.28 3.13
CA MET A 56 -11.16 8.06 4.01
C MET A 56 -10.04 9.03 3.62
N ASP A 57 -10.15 10.28 4.06
CA ASP A 57 -9.35 11.38 3.55
C ASP A 57 -8.27 11.83 4.53
N ILE A 58 -8.67 12.12 5.77
CA ILE A 58 -7.78 12.65 6.80
C ILE A 58 -6.79 11.58 7.26
N GLY A 59 -7.29 10.42 7.68
CA GLY A 59 -6.45 9.36 8.25
C GLY A 59 -5.54 8.66 7.23
N THR A 60 -5.85 8.75 5.95
CA THR A 60 -4.97 8.29 4.85
C THR A 60 -4.00 9.38 4.40
N ALA A 61 -4.20 10.63 4.84
CA ALA A 61 -3.54 11.84 4.33
C ALA A 61 -3.63 11.93 2.80
N LYS A 62 -4.85 11.79 2.30
CA LYS A 62 -5.17 11.98 0.89
C LYS A 62 -4.74 13.38 0.44
N PRO A 63 -4.20 13.52 -0.78
CA PRO A 63 -3.88 14.84 -1.30
C PRO A 63 -5.09 15.78 -1.23
N SER A 64 -4.85 17.01 -0.81
CA SER A 64 -5.88 18.06 -0.74
C SER A 64 -6.42 18.43 -2.13
N ALA A 65 -7.60 19.03 -2.18
CA ALA A 65 -8.16 19.51 -3.45
C ALA A 65 -7.20 20.46 -4.19
N ALA A 66 -6.42 21.28 -3.46
CA ALA A 66 -5.42 22.16 -4.05
C ALA A 66 -4.24 21.38 -4.67
N GLU A 67 -3.81 20.30 -4.06
CA GLU A 67 -2.76 19.42 -4.61
C GLU A 67 -3.27 18.62 -5.82
N LEU A 68 -4.51 18.10 -5.76
CA LEU A 68 -5.16 17.41 -6.87
C LEU A 68 -5.38 18.32 -8.09
N ALA A 69 -5.60 19.61 -7.87
CA ALA A 69 -5.75 20.61 -8.94
C ALA A 69 -4.42 20.95 -9.64
N GLN A 70 -3.28 20.73 -8.99
CA GLN A 70 -1.96 21.02 -9.57
C GLN A 70 -1.54 19.95 -10.59
N VAL A 71 -1.85 18.67 -10.30
CA VAL A 71 -1.42 17.51 -11.10
C VAL A 71 -2.54 16.48 -11.11
N PRO A 72 -2.91 15.90 -12.26
CA PRO A 72 -3.85 14.80 -12.31
C PRO A 72 -3.35 13.61 -11.47
N HIS A 73 -4.22 13.09 -10.60
CA HIS A 73 -3.95 11.91 -9.79
C HIS A 73 -4.94 10.81 -10.12
N HIS A 74 -4.43 9.61 -10.28
CA HIS A 74 -5.21 8.40 -10.56
C HIS A 74 -5.13 7.43 -9.39
N LEU A 75 -6.09 6.52 -9.30
CA LEU A 75 -6.22 5.49 -8.27
C LEU A 75 -6.44 6.07 -6.86
N ILE A 76 -7.18 7.18 -6.79
CA ILE A 76 -7.69 7.79 -5.57
C ILE A 76 -9.22 7.74 -5.64
N ASP A 77 -9.90 7.49 -4.52
CA ASP A 77 -11.37 7.47 -4.42
C ASP A 77 -12.08 6.49 -5.39
N LEU A 78 -11.49 5.34 -5.63
CA LEU A 78 -12.01 4.36 -6.59
C LEU A 78 -13.20 3.57 -6.07
N ILE A 79 -13.14 3.13 -4.81
CA ILE A 79 -14.06 2.16 -4.26
C ILE A 79 -14.68 2.65 -2.95
N ASP A 80 -15.82 2.05 -2.61
CA ASP A 80 -16.42 2.22 -1.29
C ASP A 80 -15.59 1.50 -0.22
N PRO A 81 -15.52 1.99 1.03
CA PRO A 81 -14.81 1.32 2.12
C PRO A 81 -15.26 -0.12 2.43
N THR A 82 -16.46 -0.53 2.02
CA THR A 82 -16.94 -1.92 2.15
C THR A 82 -16.26 -2.87 1.16
N ALA A 83 -15.74 -2.35 0.06
CA ALA A 83 -15.10 -3.13 -0.99
C ALA A 83 -13.62 -3.43 -0.66
N ALA A 84 -13.03 -4.36 -1.42
CA ALA A 84 -11.62 -4.69 -1.34
C ALA A 84 -10.92 -4.36 -2.67
N TYR A 85 -9.70 -3.84 -2.60
CA TYR A 85 -8.87 -3.58 -3.76
C TYR A 85 -7.58 -4.40 -3.67
N SER A 86 -7.42 -5.30 -4.62
CA SER A 86 -6.33 -6.27 -4.62
C SER A 86 -5.11 -5.77 -5.40
N ALA A 87 -3.95 -6.39 -5.15
CA ALA A 87 -2.74 -6.15 -5.94
C ALA A 87 -2.94 -6.48 -7.43
N ALA A 88 -3.80 -7.45 -7.76
CA ALA A 88 -4.12 -7.80 -9.15
C ALA A 88 -4.92 -6.69 -9.85
N GLN A 89 -5.92 -6.14 -9.17
CA GLN A 89 -6.66 -4.98 -9.68
C GLN A 89 -5.73 -3.78 -9.87
N PHE A 90 -4.86 -3.52 -8.90
CA PHE A 90 -3.86 -2.45 -9.01
C PHE A 90 -2.96 -2.64 -10.26
N VAL A 91 -2.41 -3.83 -10.49
CA VAL A 91 -1.54 -4.08 -11.66
C VAL A 91 -2.28 -3.84 -12.97
N ASN A 92 -3.52 -4.32 -13.09
CA ASN A 92 -4.34 -4.10 -14.28
C ASN A 92 -4.61 -2.61 -14.52
N ASP A 93 -5.07 -1.90 -13.48
CA ASP A 93 -5.40 -0.48 -13.57
C ASP A 93 -4.15 0.37 -13.82
N ALA A 94 -3.06 0.12 -13.12
CA ALA A 94 -1.81 0.87 -13.30
C ALA A 94 -1.24 0.65 -14.71
N THR A 95 -1.27 -0.58 -15.23
CA THR A 95 -0.78 -0.89 -16.59
C THR A 95 -1.62 -0.17 -17.65
N ARG A 96 -2.94 -0.21 -17.53
CA ARG A 96 -3.86 0.53 -18.41
C ARG A 96 -3.58 2.03 -18.37
N LEU A 97 -3.49 2.60 -17.17
CA LEU A 97 -3.26 4.03 -16.96
C LEU A 97 -1.90 4.49 -17.51
N ILE A 98 -0.85 3.70 -17.35
CA ILE A 98 0.47 3.99 -17.96
C ILE A 98 0.32 4.13 -19.48
N GLY A 99 -0.38 3.20 -20.13
CA GLY A 99 -0.65 3.28 -21.57
C GLY A 99 -1.44 4.52 -21.96
N GLU A 100 -2.52 4.83 -21.25
CA GLU A 100 -3.40 5.98 -21.51
C GLU A 100 -2.67 7.33 -21.30
N ILE A 101 -1.87 7.45 -20.23
CA ILE A 101 -1.09 8.66 -19.92
C ILE A 101 -0.04 8.90 -21.02
N ARG A 102 0.64 7.84 -21.41
CA ARG A 102 1.61 7.90 -22.52
C ARG A 102 0.98 8.29 -23.85
N ALA A 103 -0.20 7.74 -24.16
CA ALA A 103 -0.95 8.08 -25.37
C ALA A 103 -1.31 9.59 -25.43
N ARG A 104 -1.39 10.25 -24.26
CA ARG A 104 -1.54 11.72 -24.16
C ARG A 104 -0.22 12.47 -24.26
N GLY A 105 0.91 11.78 -24.42
CA GLY A 105 2.24 12.38 -24.42
C GLY A 105 2.74 12.81 -23.04
N HIS A 106 2.12 12.33 -21.96
CA HIS A 106 2.47 12.66 -20.58
C HIS A 106 3.35 11.59 -19.94
N LEU A 107 4.06 11.96 -18.86
CA LEU A 107 4.89 11.07 -18.07
C LEU A 107 4.08 10.42 -16.93
N PRO A 108 3.89 9.08 -16.92
CA PRO A 108 3.32 8.41 -15.76
C PRO A 108 4.33 8.42 -14.60
N LEU A 109 3.93 9.01 -13.46
CA LEU A 109 4.71 9.01 -12.21
C LEU A 109 3.99 8.16 -11.16
N LEU A 110 4.52 6.98 -10.86
CA LEU A 110 3.98 6.08 -9.86
C LEU A 110 4.47 6.49 -8.47
N VAL A 111 3.57 6.91 -7.59
CA VAL A 111 3.93 7.48 -6.28
C VAL A 111 3.27 6.70 -5.16
N GLY A 112 4.03 6.15 -4.21
CA GLY A 112 3.40 5.51 -3.08
C GLY A 112 4.29 4.77 -2.09
N GLY A 113 3.63 4.09 -1.17
CA GLY A 113 4.25 3.35 -0.07
C GLY A 113 3.76 1.91 0.06
N THR A 114 2.86 1.43 -0.81
CA THR A 114 2.38 0.04 -0.79
C THR A 114 3.33 -0.83 -1.60
N MET A 115 4.38 -1.33 -0.93
CA MET A 115 5.46 -2.08 -1.57
C MET A 115 4.98 -3.37 -2.25
N LEU A 116 3.91 -3.98 -1.75
CA LEU A 116 3.30 -5.13 -2.41
C LEU A 116 2.80 -4.78 -3.82
N TYR A 117 2.27 -3.56 -4.02
CA TYR A 117 1.80 -3.10 -5.32
C TYR A 117 2.95 -2.88 -6.29
N PHE A 118 4.02 -2.23 -5.85
CA PHE A 118 5.25 -2.10 -6.64
C PHE A 118 5.81 -3.47 -7.03
N LYS A 119 5.91 -4.38 -6.05
CA LYS A 119 6.40 -5.73 -6.32
C LYS A 119 5.52 -6.48 -7.31
N ALA A 120 4.20 -6.43 -7.13
CA ALA A 120 3.26 -7.06 -8.04
C ALA A 120 3.35 -6.51 -9.47
N LEU A 121 3.56 -5.19 -9.60
CA LEU A 121 3.72 -4.54 -10.89
C LEU A 121 5.06 -4.90 -11.55
N PHE A 122 6.17 -4.99 -10.80
CA PHE A 122 7.49 -5.26 -11.35
C PHE A 122 7.72 -6.76 -11.61
N ASP A 123 7.22 -7.62 -10.73
CA ASP A 123 7.44 -9.06 -10.79
C ASP A 123 6.31 -9.82 -11.52
N GLY A 124 5.16 -9.15 -11.71
CA GLY A 124 3.92 -9.82 -12.10
C GLY A 124 3.25 -10.53 -10.92
N ILE A 125 2.11 -11.14 -11.19
CA ILE A 125 1.33 -11.89 -10.20
C ILE A 125 1.19 -13.32 -10.66
N ASP A 126 1.51 -14.25 -9.77
CA ASP A 126 1.32 -15.68 -10.01
C ASP A 126 -0.18 -15.99 -10.19
N ALA A 127 -0.50 -16.99 -11.01
CA ALA A 127 -1.86 -17.42 -11.35
C ALA A 127 -2.58 -18.11 -10.18
N MET A 128 -2.65 -17.44 -9.05
CA MET A 128 -3.38 -17.93 -7.87
C MET A 128 -4.89 -17.67 -7.99
N PRO A 129 -5.75 -18.49 -7.40
CA PRO A 129 -7.18 -18.21 -7.32
C PRO A 129 -7.44 -16.82 -6.76
N ALA A 130 -8.44 -16.13 -7.30
CA ALA A 130 -8.93 -14.88 -6.70
C ALA A 130 -9.43 -15.16 -5.28
N SER A 131 -9.48 -14.10 -4.47
CA SER A 131 -10.04 -14.22 -3.12
C SER A 131 -11.53 -14.50 -3.20
N ASP A 132 -11.99 -15.48 -2.39
CA ASP A 132 -13.39 -15.87 -2.28
C ASP A 132 -13.94 -15.57 -0.88
N ALA A 133 -15.00 -14.76 -0.84
CA ALA A 133 -15.58 -14.30 0.42
C ALA A 133 -16.20 -15.44 1.25
N ALA A 134 -16.80 -16.43 0.60
CA ALA A 134 -17.43 -17.56 1.28
C ALA A 134 -16.37 -18.45 1.93
N THR A 135 -15.31 -18.79 1.20
CA THR A 135 -14.17 -19.57 1.73
C THR A 135 -13.48 -18.87 2.90
N ARG A 136 -13.31 -17.55 2.82
CA ARG A 136 -12.73 -16.76 3.92
C ARG A 136 -13.61 -16.75 5.15
N SER A 137 -14.92 -16.54 4.98
CA SER A 137 -15.87 -16.58 6.09
C SER A 137 -15.89 -17.94 6.78
N ALA A 138 -15.81 -19.03 6.03
CA ALA A 138 -15.72 -20.37 6.59
C ALA A 138 -14.42 -20.56 7.38
N LEU A 139 -13.27 -20.10 6.85
CA LEU A 139 -11.98 -20.16 7.54
C LEU A 139 -11.97 -19.30 8.82
N ASP A 140 -12.61 -18.13 8.80
CA ASP A 140 -12.72 -17.29 10.00
C ASP A 140 -13.59 -17.97 11.08
N ALA A 141 -14.69 -18.63 10.70
CA ALA A 141 -15.52 -19.40 11.61
C ALA A 141 -14.75 -20.59 12.23
N GLU A 142 -14.02 -21.34 11.41
CA GLU A 142 -13.15 -22.42 11.90
C GLU A 142 -12.04 -21.90 12.83
N ALA A 143 -11.47 -20.75 12.51
CA ALA A 143 -10.46 -20.13 13.38
C ALA A 143 -11.04 -19.63 14.70
N ALA A 144 -12.30 -19.20 14.73
CA ALA A 144 -12.98 -18.81 15.95
C ALA A 144 -13.22 -20.04 16.87
N GLU A 145 -13.48 -21.19 16.30
CA GLU A 145 -13.71 -22.44 17.04
C GLU A 145 -12.40 -23.13 17.47
N ARG A 146 -11.46 -23.32 16.54
CA ARG A 146 -10.26 -24.15 16.70
C ARG A 146 -8.98 -23.36 17.02
N GLY A 147 -8.99 -22.06 16.77
CA GLY A 147 -7.82 -21.17 16.86
C GLY A 147 -6.90 -21.24 15.64
N TRP A 148 -6.18 -20.13 15.37
CA TRP A 148 -5.21 -20.05 14.26
C TRP A 148 -4.06 -21.06 14.36
N PRO A 149 -3.55 -21.43 15.56
CA PRO A 149 -2.52 -22.49 15.65
C PRO A 149 -2.99 -23.85 15.11
N ALA A 150 -4.26 -24.22 15.27
CA ALA A 150 -4.79 -25.45 14.70
C ALA A 150 -4.89 -25.39 13.17
N LEU A 151 -5.29 -24.24 12.61
CA LEU A 151 -5.30 -24.02 11.18
C LEU A 151 -3.88 -23.96 10.59
N HIS A 152 -2.90 -23.44 11.34
CA HIS A 152 -1.49 -23.51 10.96
C HIS A 152 -0.99 -24.95 10.89
N ALA A 153 -1.37 -25.82 11.85
CA ALA A 153 -1.05 -27.24 11.81
C ALA A 153 -1.69 -27.94 10.60
N GLU A 154 -2.95 -27.59 10.25
CA GLU A 154 -3.61 -28.04 9.04
C GLU A 154 -2.84 -27.60 7.79
N LEU A 155 -2.43 -26.32 7.72
CA LEU A 155 -1.60 -25.80 6.64
C LEU A 155 -0.29 -26.60 6.50
N ALA A 156 0.33 -27.00 7.60
CA ALA A 156 1.57 -27.77 7.58
C ALA A 156 1.41 -29.15 6.91
N THR A 157 0.20 -29.71 6.87
CA THR A 157 -0.07 -30.98 6.19
C THR A 157 -0.23 -30.81 4.68
N VAL A 158 -0.77 -29.67 4.22
CA VAL A 158 -1.08 -29.44 2.80
C VAL A 158 -0.04 -28.56 2.10
N ASP A 159 0.65 -27.69 2.84
CA ASP A 159 1.72 -26.81 2.34
C ASP A 159 2.80 -26.60 3.41
N PRO A 160 3.64 -27.63 3.67
CA PRO A 160 4.70 -27.55 4.68
C PRO A 160 5.72 -26.42 4.38
N VAL A 161 5.94 -26.08 3.11
CA VAL A 161 6.86 -25.03 2.68
C VAL A 161 6.36 -23.66 3.13
N THR A 162 5.07 -23.39 2.95
CA THR A 162 4.46 -22.13 3.42
C THR A 162 4.35 -22.11 4.95
N ALA A 163 3.90 -23.18 5.57
CA ALA A 163 3.74 -23.26 7.02
C ALA A 163 5.05 -23.00 7.77
N ALA A 164 6.17 -23.57 7.30
CA ALA A 164 7.49 -23.36 7.93
C ALA A 164 7.95 -21.90 7.98
N ARG A 165 7.40 -21.03 7.13
CA ARG A 165 7.73 -19.60 7.05
C ARG A 165 6.77 -18.71 7.83
N LEU A 166 5.65 -19.25 8.31
CA LEU A 166 4.61 -18.49 8.99
C LEU A 166 4.62 -18.75 10.49
N ALA A 167 4.40 -17.72 11.28
CA ALA A 167 4.11 -17.90 12.70
C ALA A 167 2.69 -18.49 12.86
N PRO A 168 2.46 -19.36 13.90
CA PRO A 168 1.16 -19.98 14.12
C PRO A 168 -0.01 -19.01 14.37
N LEU A 169 0.28 -17.76 14.68
CA LEU A 169 -0.70 -16.69 14.89
C LEU A 169 -0.79 -15.70 13.70
N ASP A 170 -0.12 -15.98 12.58
CA ASP A 170 -0.22 -15.13 11.37
C ASP A 170 -1.52 -15.44 10.60
N ALA A 171 -2.64 -15.03 11.21
CA ALA A 171 -4.00 -15.30 10.74
C ALA A 171 -4.18 -15.03 9.25
N GLN A 172 -3.76 -13.84 8.79
CA GLN A 172 -4.00 -13.39 7.42
C GLN A 172 -3.28 -14.26 6.38
N ARG A 173 -2.02 -14.66 6.66
CA ARG A 173 -1.25 -15.48 5.72
C ARG A 173 -1.66 -16.95 5.77
N ILE A 174 -2.00 -17.47 6.96
CA ILE A 174 -2.55 -18.82 7.11
C ILE A 174 -3.88 -18.91 6.37
N GLN A 175 -4.80 -17.95 6.59
CA GLN A 175 -6.08 -17.89 5.88
C GLN A 175 -5.88 -17.89 4.36
N ARG A 176 -4.98 -17.03 3.85
CA ARG A 176 -4.73 -16.98 2.40
C ARG A 176 -4.17 -18.28 1.84
N ALA A 177 -3.27 -18.94 2.55
CA ALA A 177 -2.67 -20.19 2.10
C ALA A 177 -3.71 -21.32 2.04
N LEU A 178 -4.54 -21.43 3.07
CA LEU A 178 -5.64 -22.41 3.09
C LEU A 178 -6.75 -22.08 2.09
N GLU A 179 -7.09 -20.79 1.90
CA GLU A 179 -8.02 -20.33 0.86
C GLU A 179 -7.56 -20.79 -0.53
N VAL A 180 -6.29 -20.55 -0.88
CA VAL A 180 -5.72 -20.98 -2.16
C VAL A 180 -5.81 -22.49 -2.31
N TYR A 181 -5.43 -23.22 -1.29
CA TYR A 181 -5.51 -24.70 -1.31
C TYR A 181 -6.94 -25.19 -1.49
N ARG A 182 -7.90 -24.65 -0.74
CA ARG A 182 -9.32 -25.06 -0.82
C ARG A 182 -9.95 -24.75 -2.17
N LEU A 183 -9.54 -23.66 -2.82
CA LEU A 183 -10.07 -23.27 -4.12
C LEU A 183 -9.41 -23.99 -5.31
N SER A 184 -8.14 -24.39 -5.20
CA SER A 184 -7.38 -24.93 -6.32
C SER A 184 -6.98 -26.40 -6.16
N GLY A 185 -7.01 -26.92 -4.92
CA GLY A 185 -6.42 -28.21 -4.60
C GLY A 185 -4.87 -28.22 -4.60
N GLN A 186 -4.23 -27.04 -4.79
CA GLN A 186 -2.79 -26.92 -4.88
C GLN A 186 -2.23 -26.05 -3.74
N PRO A 187 -1.06 -26.40 -3.16
CA PRO A 187 -0.42 -25.60 -2.13
C PRO A 187 -0.01 -24.22 -2.66
N LEU A 188 -0.12 -23.18 -1.82
CA LEU A 188 0.29 -21.83 -2.17
C LEU A 188 1.75 -21.78 -2.65
N SER A 189 2.62 -22.55 -2.05
CA SER A 189 4.05 -22.63 -2.41
C SER A 189 4.29 -23.08 -3.85
N SER A 190 3.39 -23.87 -4.45
CA SER A 190 3.51 -24.34 -5.83
C SER A 190 3.29 -23.25 -6.88
N PHE A 191 2.58 -22.16 -6.50
CA PHE A 191 2.36 -21.01 -7.38
C PHE A 191 3.56 -20.07 -7.42
N HIS A 192 4.45 -20.11 -6.42
CA HIS A 192 5.65 -19.29 -6.36
C HIS A 192 6.76 -19.85 -7.26
N THR A 193 6.47 -19.99 -8.54
CA THR A 193 7.47 -20.37 -9.53
C THR A 193 8.37 -19.17 -9.78
N GLY A 194 9.61 -19.22 -9.28
CA GLY A 194 10.59 -18.16 -9.53
C GLY A 194 10.74 -17.94 -11.04
N ARG A 195 10.20 -16.84 -11.56
CA ARG A 195 10.33 -16.50 -12.99
C ARG A 195 11.78 -16.10 -13.28
N ALA A 196 12.44 -16.86 -14.12
CA ALA A 196 13.79 -16.55 -14.60
C ALA A 196 13.80 -15.32 -15.52
N ASP A 197 12.72 -15.10 -16.29
CA ASP A 197 12.59 -14.00 -17.27
C ASP A 197 11.70 -12.88 -16.73
N ARG A 198 12.24 -12.06 -15.81
CA ARG A 198 11.58 -10.83 -15.41
C ARG A 198 12.09 -9.67 -16.26
N PRO A 199 11.20 -8.82 -16.79
CA PRO A 199 11.66 -7.60 -17.44
C PRO A 199 12.41 -6.72 -16.42
N ALA A 200 13.36 -5.92 -16.90
CA ALA A 200 14.04 -4.98 -16.05
C ALA A 200 13.01 -3.99 -15.44
N PRO A 201 13.09 -3.70 -14.15
CA PRO A 201 12.14 -2.80 -13.49
C PRO A 201 12.32 -1.36 -13.99
N PRO A 202 11.27 -0.52 -13.88
CA PRO A 202 11.38 0.90 -14.19
C PRO A 202 12.29 1.62 -13.19
N PRO A 203 12.82 2.81 -13.56
CA PRO A 203 13.57 3.65 -12.64
C PRO A 203 12.77 3.94 -11.36
N LEU A 204 13.41 3.75 -10.21
CA LEU A 204 12.80 3.89 -8.89
C LEU A 204 13.61 4.83 -8.02
N LEU A 205 13.06 6.00 -7.73
CA LEU A 205 13.54 6.90 -6.69
C LEU A 205 12.94 6.48 -5.35
N SER A 206 13.77 6.39 -4.31
CA SER A 206 13.35 5.98 -2.98
C SER A 206 13.70 7.03 -1.95
N LEU A 207 12.68 7.67 -1.37
CA LEU A 207 12.84 8.62 -0.28
C LEU A 207 12.98 7.86 1.04
N GLU A 208 14.20 7.70 1.54
CA GLU A 208 14.48 6.96 2.78
C GLU A 208 15.17 7.89 3.79
N PRO A 209 14.78 7.86 5.07
CA PRO A 209 15.46 8.67 6.08
C PRO A 209 16.84 8.07 6.42
N ALA A 210 17.85 8.92 6.52
CA ALA A 210 19.14 8.55 7.10
C ALA A 210 18.98 8.41 8.63
N ASP A 211 18.23 9.33 9.26
CA ASP A 211 17.87 9.27 10.67
C ASP A 211 16.42 8.77 10.88
N ARG A 212 16.29 7.68 11.63
CA ARG A 212 14.98 7.14 12.01
C ARG A 212 14.25 8.02 13.01
N ALA A 213 14.96 8.75 13.87
CA ALA A 213 14.34 9.63 14.86
C ALA A 213 13.59 10.77 14.15
N TRP A 214 14.17 11.34 13.11
CA TRP A 214 13.51 12.32 12.26
C TRP A 214 12.18 11.80 11.69
N LEU A 215 12.18 10.57 11.12
CA LEU A 215 10.95 9.98 10.60
C LEU A 215 9.89 9.73 11.68
N HIS A 216 10.33 9.29 12.88
CA HIS A 216 9.44 9.06 14.01
C HIS A 216 8.79 10.37 14.49
N GLN A 217 9.53 11.47 14.49
CA GLN A 217 9.01 12.80 14.83
C GLN A 217 7.97 13.26 13.78
N ARG A 218 8.26 13.12 12.50
CA ARG A 218 7.32 13.46 11.42
C ARG A 218 6.03 12.63 11.47
N ILE A 219 6.14 11.35 11.80
CA ILE A 219 4.96 10.49 12.01
C ILE A 219 4.09 11.03 13.15
N ALA A 220 4.69 11.42 14.28
CA ALA A 220 3.95 11.97 15.41
C ALA A 220 3.31 13.32 15.07
N GLN A 221 4.05 14.21 14.41
CA GLN A 221 3.52 15.51 13.95
C GLN A 221 2.35 15.34 12.98
N ARG A 222 2.49 14.42 12.00
CA ARG A 222 1.41 14.13 11.04
C ARG A 222 0.17 13.59 11.74
N PHE A 223 0.34 12.76 12.76
CA PHE A 223 -0.78 12.22 13.54
C PHE A 223 -1.53 13.32 14.30
N ALA A 224 -0.80 14.25 14.89
CA ALA A 224 -1.38 15.43 15.55
C ALA A 224 -2.15 16.32 14.56
N LEU A 225 -1.61 16.53 13.35
CA LEU A 225 -2.29 17.27 12.29
C LEU A 225 -3.58 16.57 11.82
N MET A 226 -3.57 15.25 11.69
CA MET A 226 -4.77 14.48 11.35
C MET A 226 -5.85 14.59 12.43
N GLU A 227 -5.48 14.56 13.70
CA GLU A 227 -6.41 14.76 14.79
C GLU A 227 -7.02 16.17 14.76
N ALA A 228 -6.19 17.19 14.61
CA ALA A 228 -6.63 18.58 14.51
C ALA A 228 -7.52 18.83 13.27
N ALA A 229 -7.29 18.09 12.18
CA ALA A 229 -8.10 18.14 10.96
C ALA A 229 -9.44 17.42 11.07
N GLY A 230 -9.72 16.70 12.18
CA GLY A 230 -11.00 16.06 12.42
C GLY A 230 -11.04 14.54 12.17
N LEU A 231 -9.92 13.83 12.30
CA LEU A 231 -9.86 12.37 12.15
C LEU A 231 -10.90 11.64 13.03
N LYS A 232 -11.17 12.15 14.23
CA LYS A 232 -12.21 11.57 15.10
C LYS A 232 -13.60 11.62 14.46
N THR A 233 -13.94 12.74 13.84
CA THR A 233 -15.23 12.92 13.15
C THR A 233 -15.31 12.02 11.92
N GLU A 234 -14.24 11.91 11.14
CA GLU A 234 -14.16 11.03 9.96
C GLU A 234 -14.41 9.57 10.36
N VAL A 235 -13.74 9.06 11.40
CA VAL A 235 -13.92 7.68 11.87
C VAL A 235 -15.33 7.48 12.46
N ALA A 236 -15.85 8.44 13.21
CA ALA A 236 -17.21 8.37 13.75
C ALA A 236 -18.26 8.29 12.62
N THR A 237 -18.09 9.08 11.56
CA THR A 237 -18.96 9.05 10.37
C THR A 237 -18.93 7.69 9.67
N LEU A 238 -17.73 7.13 9.46
CA LEU A 238 -17.57 5.80 8.88
C LEU A 238 -18.22 4.71 9.76
N ARG A 239 -18.05 4.82 11.07
CA ARG A 239 -18.65 3.89 12.04
C ARG A 239 -20.17 3.96 12.06
N ALA A 240 -20.73 5.17 11.95
CA ALA A 240 -22.18 5.40 11.92
C ALA A 240 -22.88 4.84 10.68
N ARG A 241 -22.15 4.48 9.63
CA ARG A 241 -22.71 3.83 8.43
C ARG A 241 -23.37 2.48 8.75
N GLY A 242 -22.86 1.73 9.73
CA GLY A 242 -23.42 0.44 10.15
C GLY A 242 -23.07 -0.76 9.23
N ASP A 243 -22.46 -0.51 8.05
CA ASP A 243 -22.03 -1.52 7.07
C ASP A 243 -20.51 -1.81 7.12
N LEU A 244 -19.78 -1.14 8.00
CA LEU A 244 -18.35 -1.32 8.24
C LEU A 244 -18.08 -1.94 9.60
N SER A 245 -16.95 -2.62 9.74
CA SER A 245 -16.50 -3.20 11.00
C SER A 245 -14.96 -3.25 11.04
N LEU A 246 -14.39 -3.53 12.22
CA LEU A 246 -12.94 -3.78 12.35
C LEU A 246 -12.43 -4.97 11.51
N GLY A 247 -13.31 -5.84 11.03
CA GLY A 247 -13.03 -6.90 10.08
C GLY A 247 -12.90 -6.42 8.64
N THR A 248 -13.51 -5.28 8.30
CA THR A 248 -13.48 -4.71 6.95
C THR A 248 -12.06 -4.28 6.57
N THR A 249 -11.63 -4.55 5.34
CA THR A 249 -10.25 -4.30 4.89
C THR A 249 -9.82 -2.84 5.06
N SER A 250 -10.69 -1.89 4.73
CA SER A 250 -10.46 -0.46 4.87
C SER A 250 -10.21 -0.04 6.32
N MET A 251 -10.94 -0.62 7.26
CA MET A 251 -10.83 -0.29 8.69
C MET A 251 -9.59 -0.90 9.36
N ARG A 252 -8.83 -1.72 8.64
CA ARG A 252 -7.49 -2.18 9.08
C ARG A 252 -6.40 -1.12 8.86
N CYS A 253 -6.71 -0.01 8.18
CA CYS A 253 -5.78 1.10 8.01
C CYS A 253 -5.35 1.65 9.37
N VAL A 254 -4.03 1.96 9.45
CA VAL A 254 -3.45 2.52 10.68
C VAL A 254 -4.09 3.88 10.98
N GLY A 255 -4.40 4.11 12.23
CA GLY A 255 -5.16 5.28 12.70
C GLY A 255 -6.65 4.96 12.83
N TYR A 256 -7.30 4.52 11.77
CA TYR A 256 -8.72 4.15 11.78
C TYR A 256 -9.01 3.03 12.77
N ARG A 257 -8.26 1.94 12.67
CA ARG A 257 -8.44 0.79 13.57
C ARG A 257 -8.30 1.17 15.03
N GLN A 258 -7.22 1.86 15.40
CA GLN A 258 -6.93 2.21 16.80
C GLN A 258 -8.00 3.15 17.37
N LEU A 259 -8.44 4.10 16.57
CA LEU A 259 -9.48 5.05 17.00
C LEU A 259 -10.85 4.37 17.10
N TRP A 260 -11.21 3.50 16.16
CA TRP A 260 -12.45 2.73 16.23
C TRP A 260 -12.49 1.83 17.47
N GLU A 261 -11.41 1.10 17.76
CA GLU A 261 -11.28 0.27 18.96
C GLU A 261 -11.44 1.10 20.25
N ALA A 262 -10.91 2.32 20.28
CA ALA A 262 -11.05 3.23 21.41
C ALA A 262 -12.50 3.72 21.57
N MET A 263 -13.19 4.05 20.47
CA MET A 263 -14.61 4.42 20.48
C MET A 263 -15.48 3.27 20.99
N ASP A 264 -15.26 2.04 20.52
CA ASP A 264 -16.00 0.86 21.00
C ASP A 264 -15.78 0.58 22.49
N ALA A 265 -14.55 0.77 22.97
CA ALA A 265 -14.24 0.62 24.39
C ALA A 265 -14.94 1.69 25.23
N GLN A 266 -14.98 2.92 24.76
CA GLN A 266 -15.65 4.03 25.43
C GLN A 266 -17.17 3.81 25.50
N ASP A 267 -17.81 3.42 24.40
CA ASP A 267 -19.24 3.14 24.34
C ASP A 267 -19.64 1.94 25.23
N ALA A 268 -18.74 0.96 25.37
CA ALA A 268 -18.93 -0.18 26.27
C ALA A 268 -18.62 0.14 27.75
N GLY A 269 -18.32 1.40 28.09
CA GLY A 269 -17.93 1.79 29.46
C GLY A 269 -16.60 1.18 29.93
N ARG A 270 -15.76 0.70 29.02
CA ARG A 270 -14.46 0.11 29.35
C ARG A 270 -13.39 1.21 29.38
N ALA A 271 -12.94 1.56 30.56
CA ALA A 271 -11.94 2.61 30.77
C ALA A 271 -10.51 2.08 30.77
N ASP A 272 -10.17 1.11 29.89
CA ASP A 272 -8.79 0.65 29.74
C ASP A 272 -7.92 1.77 29.11
N PRO A 273 -7.01 2.39 29.89
CA PRO A 273 -6.17 3.48 29.40
C PRO A 273 -5.33 3.07 28.18
N ALA A 274 -4.91 1.79 28.09
CA ALA A 274 -4.11 1.29 26.98
C ALA A 274 -4.91 1.26 25.67
N VAL A 275 -6.21 1.00 25.70
CA VAL A 275 -7.09 1.06 24.53
C VAL A 275 -7.46 2.49 24.19
N LEU A 276 -7.71 3.34 25.19
CA LEU A 276 -8.07 4.74 25.02
C LEU A 276 -6.90 5.60 24.50
N ALA A 277 -5.65 5.17 24.72
CA ALA A 277 -4.44 5.82 24.17
C ALA A 277 -4.27 5.55 22.66
N TRP A 278 -5.32 5.80 21.89
CA TRP A 278 -5.37 5.47 20.46
C TRP A 278 -4.31 6.23 19.62
N GLN A 279 -3.92 7.47 20.04
CA GLN A 279 -2.90 8.25 19.33
C GLN A 279 -1.54 7.57 19.41
N GLU A 280 -1.10 7.21 20.62
CA GLU A 280 0.18 6.52 20.86
C GLU A 280 0.20 5.18 20.13
N ARG A 281 -0.90 4.44 20.17
CA ARG A 281 -1.06 3.18 19.45
C ARG A 281 -1.01 3.38 17.94
N GLY A 282 -1.66 4.41 17.42
CA GLY A 282 -1.64 4.80 16.02
C GLY A 282 -0.25 5.21 15.54
N ILE A 283 0.45 6.04 16.32
CA ILE A 283 1.84 6.45 16.06
C ILE A 283 2.76 5.22 16.05
N ALA A 284 2.65 4.34 17.06
CA ALA A 284 3.44 3.11 17.14
C ALA A 284 3.19 2.19 15.94
N ALA A 285 1.93 1.97 15.57
CA ALA A 285 1.56 1.16 14.40
C ALA A 285 2.07 1.78 13.08
N THR A 286 2.06 3.11 12.96
CA THR A 286 2.60 3.84 11.80
C THR A 286 4.12 3.70 11.71
N ARG A 287 4.85 3.77 12.85
CA ARG A 287 6.30 3.49 12.89
C ARG A 287 6.62 2.07 12.43
N GLN A 288 5.80 1.08 12.84
CA GLN A 288 5.95 -0.30 12.38
C GLN A 288 5.64 -0.45 10.88
N LEU A 289 4.64 0.26 10.37
CA LEU A 289 4.37 0.32 8.93
C LEU A 289 5.57 0.88 8.18
N ALA A 290 6.11 2.02 8.59
CA ALA A 290 7.29 2.64 7.99
C ALA A 290 8.51 1.72 8.00
N LYS A 291 8.76 1.01 9.12
CA LYS A 291 9.83 -0.01 9.22
C LYS A 291 9.65 -1.11 8.17
N ARG A 292 8.43 -1.63 8.00
CA ARG A 292 8.15 -2.64 6.98
C ARG A 292 8.38 -2.11 5.57
N GLN A 293 7.94 -0.87 5.28
CA GLN A 293 8.14 -0.23 3.98
C GLN A 293 9.63 -0.10 3.64
N ILE A 294 10.45 0.36 4.58
CA ILE A 294 11.92 0.45 4.41
C ILE A 294 12.54 -0.94 4.19
N THR A 295 12.10 -1.95 4.94
CA THR A 295 12.58 -3.33 4.76
C THR A 295 12.30 -3.84 3.35
N TRP A 296 11.11 -3.57 2.81
CA TRP A 296 10.75 -3.94 1.45
C TRP A 296 11.55 -3.17 0.40
N LEU A 297 11.74 -1.85 0.57
CA LEU A 297 12.55 -1.03 -0.31
C LEU A 297 13.98 -1.58 -0.44
N ARG A 298 14.55 -2.05 0.65
CA ARG A 298 15.89 -2.67 0.66
C ARG A 298 15.98 -3.95 -0.19
N SER A 299 14.88 -4.63 -0.46
CA SER A 299 14.83 -5.77 -1.37
C SER A 299 14.81 -5.37 -2.86
N MET A 300 14.82 -4.06 -3.16
CA MET A 300 14.87 -3.50 -4.51
C MET A 300 16.24 -2.81 -4.73
N PRO A 301 17.31 -3.55 -5.03
CA PRO A 301 18.68 -3.03 -5.04
C PRO A 301 18.93 -1.97 -6.13
N TRP A 302 18.11 -1.94 -7.18
CA TRP A 302 18.19 -0.97 -8.28
C TRP A 302 17.61 0.41 -7.95
N ARG A 303 17.01 0.58 -6.76
CA ARG A 303 16.47 1.87 -6.34
C ARG A 303 17.56 2.90 -6.12
N GLN A 304 17.33 4.11 -6.57
CA GLN A 304 18.16 5.26 -6.22
C GLN A 304 17.65 5.88 -4.92
N VAL A 305 18.45 5.79 -3.87
CA VAL A 305 18.06 6.30 -2.53
C VAL A 305 18.38 7.79 -2.43
N ILE A 306 17.42 8.56 -1.92
CA ILE A 306 17.54 9.98 -1.59
C ILE A 306 17.20 10.12 -0.10
N ALA A 307 18.10 10.75 0.66
CA ALA A 307 17.90 11.00 2.08
C ALA A 307 16.78 12.03 2.28
N CYS A 308 15.58 11.58 2.67
CA CYS A 308 14.40 12.45 2.76
C CYS A 308 14.45 13.41 3.96
N ASP A 309 15.39 13.26 4.85
CA ASP A 309 15.73 14.14 5.99
C ASP A 309 16.82 15.17 5.67
N ALA A 310 17.39 15.13 4.46
CA ALA A 310 18.31 16.17 4.03
C ALA A 310 17.55 17.50 3.78
N PRO A 311 18.15 18.66 4.10
CA PRO A 311 17.50 19.96 3.92
C PRO A 311 17.06 20.25 2.47
N ASP A 312 17.77 19.69 1.50
CA ASP A 312 17.56 19.85 0.06
C ASP A 312 16.97 18.59 -0.61
N ALA A 313 16.41 17.68 0.17
CA ALA A 313 15.86 16.40 -0.29
C ALA A 313 14.90 16.55 -1.51
N GLN A 314 14.07 17.58 -1.50
CA GLN A 314 13.14 17.86 -2.60
C GLN A 314 13.89 18.23 -3.88
N ALA A 315 14.89 19.11 -3.79
CA ALA A 315 15.71 19.53 -4.93
C ALA A 315 16.53 18.34 -5.48
N GLN A 316 17.11 17.51 -4.60
CA GLN A 316 17.79 16.28 -4.99
C GLN A 316 16.85 15.30 -5.71
N THR A 317 15.59 15.18 -5.25
CA THR A 317 14.60 14.30 -5.87
C THR A 317 14.23 14.79 -7.27
N VAL A 318 14.02 16.08 -7.45
CA VAL A 318 13.76 16.68 -8.77
C VAL A 318 14.97 16.49 -9.70
N ALA A 319 16.18 16.79 -9.24
CA ALA A 319 17.40 16.60 -10.03
C ALA A 319 17.60 15.14 -10.47
N ALA A 320 17.38 14.19 -9.55
CA ALA A 320 17.45 12.76 -9.86
C ALA A 320 16.36 12.33 -10.87
N ALA A 321 15.14 12.84 -10.74
CA ALA A 321 14.08 12.57 -11.70
C ALA A 321 14.45 13.09 -13.11
N LEU A 322 14.92 14.32 -13.20
CA LEU A 322 15.35 14.93 -14.48
C LEU A 322 16.51 14.14 -15.12
N ALA A 323 17.46 13.65 -14.33
CA ALA A 323 18.58 12.85 -14.82
C ALA A 323 18.15 11.49 -15.39
N LEU A 324 17.01 10.95 -14.96
CA LEU A 324 16.45 9.69 -15.44
C LEU A 324 15.62 9.85 -16.72
N LEU A 325 15.15 11.04 -17.06
CA LEU A 325 14.28 11.27 -18.23
C LEU A 325 14.88 10.77 -19.56
N PRO A 326 16.20 10.92 -19.85
CA PRO A 326 16.78 10.41 -21.08
C PRO A 326 16.72 8.88 -21.22
N THR A 327 16.52 8.16 -20.11
CA THR A 327 16.38 6.70 -20.12
C THR A 327 14.93 6.27 -20.43
N LEU A 328 13.98 7.19 -20.42
CA LEU A 328 12.57 6.93 -20.66
C LEU A 328 12.21 7.22 -22.13
N GLU A 329 11.24 6.50 -22.64
CA GLU A 329 10.69 6.73 -23.97
C GLU A 329 9.66 7.84 -23.93
N ARG A 330 9.75 8.82 -24.84
CA ARG A 330 8.79 9.93 -24.93
C ARG A 330 7.59 9.63 -25.83
N THR A 331 7.73 8.68 -26.73
CA THR A 331 6.68 8.37 -27.73
C THR A 331 6.09 6.97 -27.48
N PRO A 332 4.79 6.78 -27.72
CA PRO A 332 4.17 5.45 -27.72
C PRO A 332 4.70 4.59 -28.86
#